data_eec744f419380a9896332c79f6378ae4
#
_entry.id   eec744f419380a9896332c79f6378ae4
#
_cell.length_a   1.000
_cell.length_b   1.000
_cell.length_c   1.000
_cell.angle_alpha   90.00
_cell.angle_beta   90.00
_cell.angle_gamma   90.00
#
_symmetry.space_group_name_H-M   'P 1'
#
loop_
_entity.id
_entity.type
_entity.pdbx_description
1 polymer ?
#
loop_
_entity_poly.entity_id
_entity_poly.type
_entity_poly.pdbx_seq_one_letter_code
_entity_poly.pdbx_strand_id
1 'polypeptide(L)'
;MKIVFATGNPGKVREAAEILGEGFELVPPAELGITEEIPETGNTLRANSMQKADYIYKKTGLNCFADDSGLEVDILGGAPGVETARYAGPEHNADANIDKLLSEMARREKEAAMARTNGITTARATRTARFRTSVTLIIDGQHHFFDGVMEGSIAPARAGKGGFGYDPVFIPQGYDKTNAQLGEKEKNAISHRVKALRAMAEFLKK
;
A
#
# COMPACT_ATOMS: atom_id res chain seq x y z
N MET A 1 11.71 -1.60 23.42
CA MET A 1 10.39 -0.91 23.58
C MET A 1 9.31 -1.82 22.99
N LYS A 2 8.23 -2.06 23.76
CA LYS A 2 7.05 -2.83 23.28
C LYS A 2 6.12 -1.89 22.52
N ILE A 3 5.67 -2.29 21.32
CA ILE A 3 4.81 -1.47 20.47
C ILE A 3 3.81 -2.37 19.72
N VAL A 4 2.54 -1.97 19.68
CA VAL A 4 1.50 -2.75 19.01
C VAL A 4 1.46 -2.41 17.52
N PHE A 5 1.52 -3.42 16.65
CA PHE A 5 1.28 -3.21 15.22
C PHE A 5 -0.16 -3.63 14.88
N ALA A 6 -0.99 -2.65 14.54
CA ALA A 6 -2.42 -2.81 14.25
C ALA A 6 -2.67 -3.55 12.93
N THR A 7 -2.24 -4.80 12.86
CA THR A 7 -2.41 -5.65 11.68
C THR A 7 -2.65 -7.11 12.08
N GLY A 8 -3.52 -7.79 11.34
CA GLY A 8 -3.70 -9.24 11.41
C GLY A 8 -2.79 -10.03 10.47
N ASN A 9 -1.91 -9.35 9.70
CA ASN A 9 -1.06 -9.99 8.71
C ASN A 9 0.32 -10.34 9.30
N PRO A 10 0.64 -11.63 9.53
CA PRO A 10 1.92 -12.03 10.13
C PRO A 10 3.13 -11.72 9.22
N GLY A 11 2.93 -11.63 7.91
CA GLY A 11 3.98 -11.21 6.98
C GLY A 11 4.40 -9.76 7.19
N LYS A 12 3.43 -8.86 7.39
CA LYS A 12 3.70 -7.46 7.75
C LYS A 12 4.43 -7.33 9.08
N VAL A 13 4.06 -8.14 10.09
CA VAL A 13 4.70 -8.13 11.41
C VAL A 13 6.17 -8.53 11.29
N ARG A 14 6.49 -9.59 10.56
CA ARG A 14 7.88 -10.02 10.32
C ARG A 14 8.71 -8.95 9.61
N GLU A 15 8.19 -8.42 8.49
CA GLU A 15 8.85 -7.36 7.74
C GLU A 15 9.14 -6.12 8.61
N ALA A 16 8.16 -5.68 9.40
CA ALA A 16 8.33 -4.55 10.30
C ALA A 16 9.36 -4.83 11.42
N ALA A 17 9.35 -6.03 11.98
CA ALA A 17 10.32 -6.44 13.00
C ALA A 17 11.77 -6.41 12.46
N GLU A 18 11.99 -6.90 11.25
CA GLU A 18 13.31 -6.85 10.59
C GLU A 18 13.78 -5.41 10.35
N ILE A 19 12.86 -4.50 9.99
CA ILE A 19 13.21 -3.09 9.71
C ILE A 19 13.48 -2.31 10.98
N LEU A 20 12.67 -2.51 12.02
CA LEU A 20 12.85 -1.84 13.31
C LEU A 20 14.11 -2.31 14.02
N GLY A 21 14.43 -3.60 13.90
CA GLY A 21 15.63 -4.22 14.47
C GLY A 21 15.58 -4.41 15.98
N GLU A 22 16.74 -4.66 16.58
CA GLU A 22 16.87 -4.89 18.02
C GLU A 22 16.36 -3.71 18.86
N GLY A 23 15.78 -4.00 20.01
CA GLY A 23 15.21 -3.01 20.93
C GLY A 23 13.71 -2.78 20.78
N PHE A 24 13.07 -3.34 19.75
CA PHE A 24 11.63 -3.27 19.54
C PHE A 24 10.97 -4.65 19.57
N GLU A 25 9.94 -4.79 20.40
CA GLU A 25 9.07 -5.96 20.47
C GLU A 25 7.73 -5.60 19.84
N LEU A 26 7.44 -6.16 18.67
CA LEU A 26 6.16 -5.96 17.99
C LEU A 26 5.12 -6.95 18.50
N VAL A 27 3.97 -6.42 18.90
CA VAL A 27 2.85 -7.19 19.42
C VAL A 27 1.67 -7.08 18.46
N PRO A 28 1.18 -8.18 17.87
CA PRO A 28 -0.05 -8.15 17.10
C PRO A 28 -1.27 -8.00 18.02
N PRO A 29 -2.38 -7.39 17.57
CA PRO A 29 -3.59 -7.18 18.37
C PRO A 29 -4.17 -8.47 18.98
N ALA A 30 -4.06 -9.59 18.27
CA ALA A 30 -4.54 -10.90 18.73
C ALA A 30 -3.90 -11.35 20.06
N GLU A 31 -2.63 -11.02 20.31
CA GLU A 31 -1.94 -11.32 21.58
C GLU A 31 -2.49 -10.49 22.76
N LEU A 32 -3.22 -9.41 22.45
CA LEU A 32 -3.90 -8.56 23.43
C LEU A 32 -5.41 -8.86 23.54
N GLY A 33 -5.86 -9.98 22.94
CA GLY A 33 -7.26 -10.38 22.92
C GLY A 33 -8.15 -9.58 21.96
N ILE A 34 -7.56 -8.79 21.08
CA ILE A 34 -8.27 -8.02 20.03
C ILE A 34 -8.28 -8.87 18.76
N THR A 35 -9.38 -9.57 18.51
CA THR A 35 -9.54 -10.51 17.38
C THR A 35 -10.55 -10.05 16.34
N GLU A 36 -11.32 -9.01 16.65
CA GLU A 36 -12.27 -8.41 15.72
C GLU A 36 -11.56 -7.61 14.62
N GLU A 37 -12.25 -7.42 13.53
CA GLU A 37 -11.77 -6.61 12.40
C GLU A 37 -11.65 -5.14 12.83
N ILE A 38 -10.48 -4.56 12.56
CA ILE A 38 -10.22 -3.15 12.84
C ILE A 38 -10.81 -2.32 11.70
N PRO A 39 -11.68 -1.32 11.97
CA PRO A 39 -12.37 -0.56 10.93
C PRO A 39 -11.42 0.20 9.99
N GLU A 40 -11.74 0.20 8.69
CA GLU A 40 -11.08 0.95 7.63
C GLU A 40 -12.15 1.64 6.77
N THR A 41 -12.69 2.77 7.25
CA THR A 41 -13.79 3.52 6.60
C THR A 41 -13.35 4.88 6.06
N GLY A 42 -12.07 5.18 6.15
CA GLY A 42 -11.48 6.42 5.65
C GLY A 42 -11.41 6.45 4.12
N ASN A 43 -11.42 7.65 3.57
CA ASN A 43 -11.29 7.90 2.12
C ASN A 43 -9.85 8.14 1.66
N THR A 44 -8.88 8.02 2.55
CA THR A 44 -7.44 8.10 2.25
C THR A 44 -6.67 7.04 3.04
N LEU A 45 -5.51 6.62 2.53
CA LEU A 45 -4.62 5.68 3.21
C LEU A 45 -4.21 6.19 4.60
N ARG A 46 -3.94 7.50 4.72
CA ARG A 46 -3.62 8.12 6.01
C ARG A 46 -4.81 8.07 6.98
N ALA A 47 -6.03 8.32 6.51
CA ALA A 47 -7.21 8.24 7.37
C ALA A 47 -7.44 6.81 7.89
N ASN A 48 -7.24 5.78 7.04
CA ASN A 48 -7.35 4.39 7.45
C ASN A 48 -6.24 3.98 8.42
N SER A 49 -4.97 4.34 8.14
CA SER A 49 -3.88 4.03 9.07
C SER A 49 -4.09 4.72 10.43
N MET A 50 -4.55 5.96 10.44
CA MET A 50 -4.88 6.71 11.67
C MET A 50 -6.05 6.05 12.41
N GLN A 51 -7.13 5.69 11.72
CA GLN A 51 -8.28 5.02 12.34
C GLN A 51 -7.89 3.69 13.00
N LYS A 52 -7.04 2.90 12.36
CA LYS A 52 -6.53 1.64 12.92
C LYS A 52 -5.64 1.89 14.15
N ALA A 53 -4.73 2.84 14.08
CA ALA A 53 -3.86 3.17 15.21
C ALA A 53 -4.68 3.70 16.41
N ASP A 54 -5.62 4.63 16.16
CA ASP A 54 -6.54 5.13 17.19
C ASP A 54 -7.39 4.05 17.84
N TYR A 55 -7.87 3.09 17.03
CA TYR A 55 -8.66 1.97 17.54
C TYR A 55 -7.86 1.14 18.56
N ILE A 56 -6.62 0.80 18.22
CA ILE A 56 -5.73 0.05 19.11
C ILE A 56 -5.36 0.88 20.34
N TYR A 57 -4.98 2.14 20.17
CA TYR A 57 -4.60 3.01 21.27
C TYR A 57 -5.74 3.21 22.27
N LYS A 58 -6.97 3.44 21.81
CA LYS A 58 -8.15 3.59 22.65
C LYS A 58 -8.46 2.31 23.46
N LYS A 59 -8.22 1.12 22.89
CA LYS A 59 -8.47 -0.15 23.58
C LYS A 59 -7.38 -0.53 24.57
N THR A 60 -6.14 -0.18 24.30
CA THR A 60 -4.99 -0.73 25.04
C THR A 60 -4.23 0.31 25.87
N GLY A 61 -4.29 1.59 25.49
CA GLY A 61 -3.45 2.64 26.04
C GLY A 61 -1.95 2.48 25.70
N LEU A 62 -1.60 1.51 24.85
CA LEU A 62 -0.21 1.21 24.51
C LEU A 62 0.23 1.98 23.26
N ASN A 63 1.52 2.32 23.21
CA ASN A 63 2.14 2.82 22.00
C ASN A 63 1.92 1.84 20.85
N CYS A 64 1.48 2.35 19.70
CA CYS A 64 1.08 1.51 18.58
C CYS A 64 1.31 2.19 17.23
N PHE A 65 1.33 1.40 16.17
CA PHE A 65 1.28 1.92 14.82
C PHE A 65 0.39 1.07 13.93
N ALA A 66 -0.05 1.67 12.83
CA ALA A 66 -0.78 1.00 11.76
C ALA A 66 -0.25 1.46 10.40
N ASP A 67 -0.32 0.59 9.40
CA ASP A 67 -0.08 0.93 8.00
C ASP A 67 -1.36 0.76 7.17
N ASP A 68 -1.52 1.62 6.16
CA ASP A 68 -2.41 1.34 5.05
C ASP A 68 -1.69 1.58 3.73
N SER A 69 -1.98 0.74 2.73
CA SER A 69 -1.25 0.73 1.45
C SER A 69 -2.21 0.61 0.28
N GLY A 70 -1.95 1.36 -0.77
CA GLY A 70 -2.75 1.32 -1.98
C GLY A 70 -1.95 1.55 -3.25
N LEU A 71 -2.52 1.09 -4.36
CA LEU A 71 -2.11 1.40 -5.72
C LEU A 71 -2.91 2.61 -6.20
N GLU A 72 -2.21 3.63 -6.70
CA GLU A 72 -2.81 4.81 -7.33
C GLU A 72 -2.42 4.84 -8.80
N VAL A 73 -3.38 4.94 -9.72
CA VAL A 73 -3.15 4.97 -11.17
C VAL A 73 -3.68 6.26 -11.77
N ASP A 74 -2.81 7.03 -12.42
CA ASP A 74 -3.12 8.41 -12.84
C ASP A 74 -4.28 8.50 -13.83
N ILE A 75 -4.32 7.63 -14.84
CA ILE A 75 -5.42 7.62 -15.82
C ILE A 75 -6.79 7.28 -15.20
N LEU A 76 -6.79 6.66 -14.03
CA LEU A 76 -7.99 6.31 -13.26
C LEU A 76 -8.28 7.33 -12.16
N GLY A 77 -7.61 8.49 -12.15
CA GLY A 77 -7.78 9.53 -11.14
C GLY A 77 -7.36 9.12 -9.73
N GLY A 78 -6.38 8.21 -9.63
CA GLY A 78 -5.88 7.67 -8.36
C GLY A 78 -6.55 6.38 -7.89
N ALA A 79 -7.54 5.87 -8.62
CA ALA A 79 -8.10 4.54 -8.32
C ALA A 79 -7.05 3.45 -8.63
N PRO A 80 -7.10 2.31 -7.91
CA PRO A 80 -8.04 1.89 -6.85
C PRO A 80 -7.84 2.58 -5.48
N GLY A 81 -6.68 3.17 -5.15
CA GLY A 81 -6.46 3.89 -3.89
C GLY A 81 -6.77 3.04 -2.66
N VAL A 82 -7.64 3.50 -1.76
CA VAL A 82 -8.05 2.77 -0.55
C VAL A 82 -8.77 1.45 -0.85
N GLU A 83 -9.33 1.30 -2.05
CA GLU A 83 -10.03 0.07 -2.48
C GLU A 83 -9.09 -0.98 -3.08
N THR A 84 -7.77 -0.78 -3.01
CA THR A 84 -6.75 -1.62 -3.66
C THR A 84 -6.97 -3.12 -3.43
N ALA A 85 -7.23 -3.54 -2.21
CA ALA A 85 -7.40 -4.96 -1.88
C ALA A 85 -8.75 -5.54 -2.35
N ARG A 86 -9.79 -4.70 -2.47
CA ARG A 86 -11.18 -5.10 -2.80
C ARG A 86 -11.72 -4.40 -4.06
N TYR A 87 -10.83 -4.03 -4.98
CA TYR A 87 -11.20 -3.23 -6.16
C TYR A 87 -12.25 -3.90 -7.03
N ALA A 88 -12.20 -5.23 -7.19
CA ALA A 88 -13.21 -6.00 -7.92
C ALA A 88 -14.38 -6.49 -7.05
N GLY A 89 -14.25 -6.45 -5.72
CA GLY A 89 -15.27 -6.90 -4.79
C GLY A 89 -14.72 -7.29 -3.42
N PRO A 90 -15.62 -7.64 -2.49
CA PRO A 90 -15.24 -7.93 -1.10
C PRO A 90 -14.45 -9.23 -0.92
N GLU A 91 -14.36 -10.08 -1.94
CA GLU A 91 -13.66 -11.37 -1.90
C GLU A 91 -12.13 -11.23 -1.89
N HIS A 92 -11.60 -10.02 -2.03
CA HIS A 92 -10.15 -9.73 -2.08
C HIS A 92 -9.39 -10.55 -3.14
N ASN A 93 -10.04 -10.86 -4.26
CA ASN A 93 -9.47 -11.67 -5.33
C ASN A 93 -8.47 -10.85 -6.16
N ALA A 94 -7.18 -11.17 -6.04
CA ALA A 94 -6.10 -10.44 -6.69
C ALA A 94 -6.19 -10.49 -8.23
N ASP A 95 -6.56 -11.63 -8.81
CA ASP A 95 -6.70 -11.76 -10.26
C ASP A 95 -7.88 -10.93 -10.79
N ALA A 96 -9.02 -10.98 -10.11
CA ALA A 96 -10.17 -10.15 -10.47
C ALA A 96 -9.87 -8.66 -10.34
N ASN A 97 -9.10 -8.25 -9.32
CA ASN A 97 -8.66 -6.88 -9.14
C ASN A 97 -7.76 -6.41 -10.31
N ILE A 98 -6.82 -7.25 -10.76
CA ILE A 98 -5.97 -6.95 -11.93
C ILE A 98 -6.81 -6.87 -13.21
N ASP A 99 -7.74 -7.82 -13.43
CA ASP A 99 -8.60 -7.82 -14.62
C ASP A 99 -9.44 -6.55 -14.71
N LYS A 100 -10.04 -6.15 -13.61
CA LYS A 100 -10.78 -4.89 -13.52
C LYS A 100 -9.88 -3.68 -13.81
N LEU A 101 -8.69 -3.62 -13.20
CA LEU A 101 -7.72 -2.54 -13.41
C LEU A 101 -7.38 -2.39 -14.90
N LEU A 102 -6.96 -3.47 -15.55
CA LEU A 102 -6.55 -3.46 -16.95
C LEU A 102 -7.72 -3.11 -17.88
N SER A 103 -8.91 -3.61 -17.61
CA SER A 103 -10.14 -3.30 -18.37
C SER A 103 -10.51 -1.82 -18.28
N GLU A 104 -10.52 -1.24 -17.08
CA GLU A 104 -10.83 0.18 -16.89
C GLU A 104 -9.77 1.08 -17.52
N MET A 105 -8.49 0.73 -17.40
CA MET A 105 -7.41 1.45 -18.06
C MET A 105 -7.57 1.43 -19.58
N ALA A 106 -7.84 0.27 -20.19
CA ALA A 106 -8.06 0.15 -21.64
C ALA A 106 -9.23 1.01 -22.11
N ARG A 107 -10.32 1.06 -21.34
CA ARG A 107 -11.45 1.95 -21.61
C ARG A 107 -11.03 3.42 -21.58
N ARG A 108 -10.30 3.86 -20.55
CA ARG A 108 -9.81 5.25 -20.44
C ARG A 108 -8.82 5.62 -21.54
N GLU A 109 -7.92 4.70 -21.90
CA GLU A 109 -6.97 4.90 -23.01
C GLU A 109 -7.70 5.11 -24.34
N LYS A 110 -8.75 4.34 -24.61
CA LYS A 110 -9.61 4.47 -25.79
C LYS A 110 -10.35 5.82 -25.80
N GLU A 111 -10.95 6.21 -24.69
CA GLU A 111 -11.62 7.51 -24.52
C GLU A 111 -10.65 8.67 -24.79
N ALA A 112 -9.45 8.63 -24.22
CA ALA A 112 -8.42 9.64 -24.42
C ALA A 112 -7.92 9.70 -25.89
N ALA A 113 -7.79 8.55 -26.54
CA ALA A 113 -7.42 8.49 -27.96
C ALA A 113 -8.51 9.13 -28.86
N MET A 114 -9.77 8.84 -28.60
CA MET A 114 -10.89 9.46 -29.32
C MET A 114 -10.96 10.97 -29.11
N ALA A 115 -10.78 11.44 -27.86
CA ALA A 115 -10.77 12.86 -27.54
C ALA A 115 -9.64 13.61 -28.29
N ARG A 116 -8.47 13.00 -28.43
CA ARG A 116 -7.37 13.57 -29.23
C ARG A 116 -7.69 13.62 -30.70
N THR A 117 -8.25 12.55 -31.27
CA THR A 117 -8.63 12.50 -32.69
C THR A 117 -9.67 13.58 -33.03
N ASN A 118 -10.56 13.88 -32.08
CA ASN A 118 -11.58 14.91 -32.23
C ASN A 118 -11.07 16.33 -31.87
N GLY A 119 -9.78 16.52 -31.59
CA GLY A 119 -9.19 17.84 -31.26
C GLY A 119 -9.60 18.39 -29.89
N ILE A 120 -10.21 17.56 -29.01
CA ILE A 120 -10.68 17.96 -27.67
C ILE A 120 -9.50 18.10 -26.70
N THR A 121 -8.45 17.29 -26.85
CA THR A 121 -7.25 17.32 -26.03
C THR A 121 -6.01 16.89 -26.79
N THR A 122 -4.84 17.39 -26.38
CA THR A 122 -3.52 16.92 -26.85
C THR A 122 -2.86 15.95 -25.87
N ALA A 123 -3.42 15.79 -24.66
CA ALA A 123 -2.87 14.94 -23.62
C ALA A 123 -2.87 13.47 -24.03
N ARG A 124 -1.76 12.78 -23.76
CA ARG A 124 -1.68 11.33 -23.89
C ARG A 124 -2.14 10.68 -22.60
N ALA A 125 -2.87 9.58 -22.72
CA ALA A 125 -3.09 8.68 -21.59
C ALA A 125 -1.75 8.09 -21.15
N THR A 126 -1.47 8.16 -19.87
CA THR A 126 -0.26 7.58 -19.27
C THR A 126 -0.65 6.39 -18.40
N ARG A 127 0.21 5.39 -18.37
CA ARG A 127 0.05 4.25 -17.48
C ARG A 127 0.79 4.44 -16.15
N THR A 128 1.14 5.70 -15.83
CA THR A 128 1.85 6.09 -14.61
C THR A 128 1.02 5.69 -13.39
N ALA A 129 1.70 5.10 -12.44
CA ALA A 129 1.09 4.60 -11.23
C ALA A 129 2.10 4.63 -10.08
N ARG A 130 1.62 4.54 -8.85
CA ARG A 130 2.47 4.39 -7.68
C ARG A 130 1.82 3.49 -6.64
N PHE A 131 2.64 2.73 -5.94
CA PHE A 131 2.26 2.21 -4.63
C PHE A 131 2.60 3.23 -3.56
N ARG A 132 1.67 3.44 -2.65
CA ARG A 132 1.84 4.28 -1.47
C ARG A 132 1.53 3.50 -0.20
N THR A 133 2.31 3.75 0.84
CA THR A 133 1.99 3.34 2.22
C THR A 133 1.97 4.57 3.10
N SER A 134 0.92 4.72 3.90
CA SER A 134 0.87 5.64 5.03
C SER A 134 0.96 4.85 6.33
N VAL A 135 1.88 5.24 7.19
CA VAL A 135 2.03 4.72 8.56
C VAL A 135 1.63 5.81 9.55
N THR A 136 0.74 5.47 10.48
CA THR A 136 0.43 6.29 11.65
C THR A 136 0.98 5.62 12.89
N LEU A 137 1.85 6.32 13.60
CA LEU A 137 2.43 5.92 14.89
C LEU A 137 1.82 6.78 15.99
N ILE A 138 1.40 6.16 17.09
CA ILE A 138 0.99 6.84 18.31
C ILE A 138 2.00 6.50 19.42
N ILE A 139 2.70 7.53 19.90
CA ILE A 139 3.63 7.45 21.02
C ILE A 139 3.16 8.47 22.06
N ASP A 140 2.91 7.98 23.29
CA ASP A 140 2.46 8.82 24.42
C ASP A 140 1.25 9.71 24.07
N GLY A 141 0.33 9.17 23.26
CA GLY A 141 -0.87 9.85 22.79
C GLY A 141 -0.68 10.83 21.64
N GLN A 142 0.54 10.99 21.14
CA GLN A 142 0.84 11.87 20.00
C GLN A 142 0.93 11.10 18.68
N HIS A 143 0.31 11.67 17.64
CA HIS A 143 0.32 11.07 16.29
C HIS A 143 1.53 11.55 15.49
N HIS A 144 2.21 10.59 14.87
CA HIS A 144 3.28 10.82 13.90
C HIS A 144 2.96 10.07 12.62
N PHE A 145 3.28 10.67 11.46
CA PHE A 145 2.91 10.12 10.15
C PHE A 145 4.15 9.92 9.29
N PHE A 146 4.22 8.77 8.61
CA PHE A 146 5.32 8.42 7.72
C PHE A 146 4.75 7.84 6.43
N ASP A 147 5.14 8.40 5.30
CA ASP A 147 4.69 7.96 3.99
C ASP A 147 5.87 7.36 3.21
N GLY A 148 5.59 6.32 2.45
CA GLY A 148 6.53 5.75 1.50
C GLY A 148 5.86 5.55 0.14
N VAL A 149 6.59 5.84 -0.93
CA VAL A 149 6.10 5.77 -2.30
C VAL A 149 7.06 4.97 -3.17
N MET A 150 6.51 4.12 -4.03
CA MET A 150 7.21 3.45 -5.11
C MET A 150 6.54 3.86 -6.42
N GLU A 151 7.17 4.78 -7.15
CA GLU A 151 6.70 5.22 -8.45
C GLU A 151 6.91 4.14 -9.50
N GLY A 152 6.07 4.14 -10.55
CA GLY A 152 6.15 3.17 -11.62
C GLY A 152 5.06 3.34 -12.67
N SER A 153 4.74 2.24 -13.32
CA SER A 153 3.69 2.19 -14.35
C SER A 153 3.01 0.82 -14.37
N ILE A 154 1.83 0.76 -14.98
CA ILE A 154 1.10 -0.49 -15.17
C ILE A 154 1.45 -1.10 -16.53
N ALA A 155 1.91 -2.34 -16.54
CA ALA A 155 2.14 -3.13 -17.75
C ALA A 155 0.83 -3.38 -18.52
N PRO A 156 0.88 -3.58 -19.85
CA PRO A 156 -0.32 -3.88 -20.63
C PRO A 156 -0.91 -5.26 -20.34
N ALA A 157 -0.10 -6.18 -19.81
CA ALA A 157 -0.49 -7.54 -19.46
C ALA A 157 0.32 -8.03 -18.27
N ARG A 158 -0.14 -9.14 -17.66
CA ARG A 158 0.58 -9.79 -16.55
C ARG A 158 1.91 -10.36 -17.00
N ALA A 159 2.94 -10.24 -16.15
CA ALA A 159 4.24 -10.87 -16.32
C ALA A 159 4.81 -11.27 -14.95
N GLY A 160 5.45 -12.45 -14.90
CA GLY A 160 5.98 -13.02 -13.66
C GLY A 160 4.95 -13.79 -12.84
N LYS A 161 5.44 -14.51 -11.83
CA LYS A 161 4.63 -15.37 -10.93
C LYS A 161 4.88 -15.08 -9.45
N GLY A 162 5.83 -14.19 -9.14
CA GLY A 162 6.18 -13.85 -7.77
C GLY A 162 5.28 -12.77 -7.17
N GLY A 163 5.42 -12.56 -5.86
CA GLY A 163 4.73 -11.48 -5.16
C GLY A 163 3.26 -11.73 -4.89
N PHE A 164 2.48 -10.65 -4.76
CA PHE A 164 1.05 -10.68 -4.47
C PHE A 164 0.34 -9.43 -5.05
N GLY A 165 -0.98 -9.45 -5.06
CA GLY A 165 -1.78 -8.32 -5.52
C GLY A 165 -1.44 -7.91 -6.95
N TYR A 166 -1.09 -6.66 -7.17
CA TYR A 166 -0.81 -6.09 -8.49
C TYR A 166 0.65 -6.25 -8.97
N ASP A 167 1.48 -7.01 -8.25
CA ASP A 167 2.88 -7.23 -8.63
C ASP A 167 3.06 -7.75 -10.08
N PRO A 168 2.17 -8.61 -10.63
CA PRO A 168 2.28 -9.06 -12.01
C PRO A 168 2.10 -7.99 -13.08
N VAL A 169 1.58 -6.82 -12.72
CA VAL A 169 1.31 -5.72 -13.67
C VAL A 169 2.00 -4.41 -13.30
N PHE A 170 2.63 -4.29 -12.15
CA PHE A 170 3.32 -3.07 -11.73
C PHE A 170 4.81 -3.14 -12.09
N ILE A 171 5.28 -2.18 -12.90
CA ILE A 171 6.69 -1.99 -13.28
C ILE A 171 7.24 -0.81 -12.48
N PRO A 172 8.18 -1.01 -11.53
CA PRO A 172 8.79 0.09 -10.79
C PRO A 172 9.57 1.04 -11.70
N GLN A 173 9.64 2.29 -11.32
CA GLN A 173 10.44 3.29 -12.04
C GLN A 173 11.92 2.86 -12.10
N GLY A 174 12.50 2.93 -13.30
CA GLY A 174 13.91 2.52 -13.54
C GLY A 174 14.08 1.03 -13.85
N TYR A 175 12.99 0.26 -13.90
CA TYR A 175 13.00 -1.16 -14.27
C TYR A 175 12.23 -1.39 -15.57
N ASP A 176 12.54 -2.50 -16.23
CA ASP A 176 11.84 -3.04 -17.41
C ASP A 176 11.02 -4.30 -17.11
N LYS A 177 11.00 -4.70 -15.83
CA LYS A 177 10.35 -5.90 -15.29
C LYS A 177 9.29 -5.53 -14.28
N THR A 178 8.24 -6.35 -14.21
CA THR A 178 7.23 -6.22 -13.17
C THR A 178 7.77 -6.63 -11.79
N ASN A 179 7.13 -6.16 -10.72
CA ASN A 179 7.45 -6.60 -9.36
C ASN A 179 7.43 -8.12 -9.21
N ALA A 180 6.54 -8.82 -9.93
CA ALA A 180 6.46 -10.28 -9.92
C ALA A 180 7.64 -10.97 -10.61
N GLN A 181 8.40 -10.24 -11.42
CA GLN A 181 9.61 -10.75 -12.10
C GLN A 181 10.89 -10.37 -11.36
N LEU A 182 10.83 -9.43 -10.42
CA LEU A 182 11.96 -9.05 -9.57
C LEU A 182 12.18 -10.09 -8.47
N GLY A 183 13.44 -10.24 -8.03
CA GLY A 183 13.76 -11.00 -6.83
C GLY A 183 13.24 -10.31 -5.56
N GLU A 184 12.91 -11.09 -4.54
CA GLU A 184 12.37 -10.57 -3.29
C GLU A 184 13.28 -9.50 -2.64
N LYS A 185 14.59 -9.72 -2.64
CA LYS A 185 15.58 -8.78 -2.12
C LYS A 185 15.55 -7.45 -2.86
N GLU A 186 15.46 -7.49 -4.19
CA GLU A 186 15.42 -6.30 -5.04
C GLU A 186 14.11 -5.52 -4.85
N LYS A 187 12.99 -6.23 -4.84
CA LYS A 187 11.67 -5.66 -4.56
C LYS A 187 11.62 -4.99 -3.18
N ASN A 188 12.14 -5.64 -2.14
CA ASN A 188 12.16 -5.09 -0.78
C ASN A 188 13.01 -3.83 -0.68
N ALA A 189 14.11 -3.73 -1.44
CA ALA A 189 14.96 -2.53 -1.44
C ALA A 189 14.25 -1.25 -1.91
N ILE A 190 13.26 -1.37 -2.79
CA ILE A 190 12.50 -0.25 -3.37
C ILE A 190 11.09 -0.10 -2.80
N SER A 191 10.65 -1.01 -1.93
CA SER A 191 9.29 -1.09 -1.41
C SER A 191 8.83 0.21 -0.73
N HIS A 192 7.61 0.64 -1.08
CA HIS A 192 6.92 1.76 -0.45
C HIS A 192 6.76 1.57 1.06
N ARG A 193 6.37 0.35 1.51
CA ARG A 193 6.23 0.03 2.94
C ARG A 193 7.57 0.10 3.67
N VAL A 194 8.62 -0.46 3.09
CA VAL A 194 9.97 -0.41 3.69
C VAL A 194 10.43 1.03 3.87
N LYS A 195 10.16 1.91 2.90
CA LYS A 195 10.49 3.35 3.02
C LYS A 195 9.76 4.01 4.19
N ALA A 196 8.45 3.79 4.32
CA ALA A 196 7.66 4.34 5.41
C ALA A 196 8.10 3.82 6.78
N LEU A 197 8.32 2.50 6.90
CA LEU A 197 8.76 1.86 8.15
C LEU A 197 10.18 2.28 8.55
N ARG A 198 11.10 2.47 7.61
CA ARG A 198 12.44 3.00 7.89
C ARG A 198 12.39 4.42 8.43
N ALA A 199 11.57 5.29 7.84
CA ALA A 199 11.38 6.65 8.34
C ALA A 199 10.82 6.64 9.78
N MET A 200 9.86 5.75 10.07
CA MET A 200 9.37 5.54 11.44
C MET A 200 10.47 5.01 12.37
N ALA A 201 11.26 4.03 11.93
CA ALA A 201 12.35 3.46 12.72
C ALA A 201 13.43 4.51 13.07
N GLU A 202 13.77 5.39 12.14
CA GLU A 202 14.71 6.51 12.37
C GLU A 202 14.13 7.51 13.38
N PHE A 203 12.85 7.77 13.34
CA PHE A 203 12.17 8.61 14.33
C PHE A 203 12.22 8.02 15.74
N LEU A 204 11.95 6.71 15.87
CA LEU A 204 11.93 6.00 17.14
C LEU A 204 13.33 5.83 17.80
N LYS A 205 14.40 6.04 17.06
CA LYS A 205 15.81 5.93 17.57
C LYS A 205 16.38 7.25 18.05
N LYS A 206 15.63 8.34 17.91
CA LYS A 206 16.03 9.68 18.40
C LYS A 206 15.60 9.91 19.83
#